data_e38e4af44751da973f9f0e21537a7eb8
#
_entry.id   e38e4af44751da973f9f0e21537a7eb8
#
_cell.length_a   1.000
_cell.length_b   1.000
_cell.length_c   1.000
_cell.angle_alpha   90.00
_cell.angle_beta   90.00
_cell.angle_gamma   90.00
#
_symmetry.space_group_name_H-M   'P 1'
#
loop_
_entity.id
_entity.type
_entity.pdbx_description
1 polymer ?
#
loop_
_entity_poly.entity_id
_entity_poly.type
_entity_poly.pdbx_seq_one_letter_code
_entity_poly.pdbx_strand_id
1 'polypeptide(L)'
;MLRLVLSTMVLSVLAGGALAQEAQRPQVSQCQLIAEKVPSVQYAKYTPPASGGPALTLAQVQEDVVITFIGHSTFQIDTPGGISIATDFNGWLRTSRTPDVVTMNKAHSSHYTLNPDPAIGAVLHGWNEAEPGQPIQHRLVVGDAYVRNVSTDIRSWGGEMEPNGNSIFIIEVAGLCIGHLGHLHHELTDTHYGEIGRLDILMVPVDGGLTLGADSMSRIVKRLRSAVIL
;
A
#
# COMPACT_ATOMS: atom_id res chain seq x y z
N MET A 1 58.04 20.21 55.49
CA MET A 1 58.20 19.92 54.07
C MET A 1 56.80 19.55 53.51
N LEU A 2 56.14 20.50 52.89
CA LEU A 2 54.77 20.34 52.38
C LEU A 2 54.86 20.05 50.86
N ARG A 3 54.46 18.87 50.42
CA ARG A 3 54.40 18.53 48.99
C ARG A 3 52.98 18.80 48.44
N LEU A 4 52.90 19.78 47.57
CA LEU A 4 51.69 20.12 46.81
C LEU A 4 51.61 19.15 45.62
N VAL A 5 50.53 18.36 45.56
CA VAL A 5 50.22 17.51 44.38
C VAL A 5 49.20 18.26 43.53
N LEU A 6 49.63 18.71 42.38
CA LEU A 6 48.74 19.32 41.39
C LEU A 6 48.08 18.23 40.53
N SER A 7 46.76 18.08 40.67
CA SER A 7 45.95 17.11 39.91
C SER A 7 45.40 17.82 38.67
N THR A 8 45.91 17.46 37.51
CA THR A 8 45.43 17.99 36.21
C THR A 8 44.18 17.20 35.80
N MET A 9 43.05 17.88 35.81
CA MET A 9 41.75 17.36 35.32
C MET A 9 41.69 17.51 33.83
N VAL A 10 41.76 16.38 33.08
CA VAL A 10 41.57 16.35 31.63
C VAL A 10 40.05 16.34 31.35
N LEU A 11 39.53 17.42 30.79
CA LEU A 11 38.17 17.58 30.39
C LEU A 11 38.02 17.00 28.97
N SER A 12 37.48 15.76 28.86
CA SER A 12 37.16 15.12 27.57
C SER A 12 35.84 15.70 27.05
N VAL A 13 35.91 16.54 26.01
CA VAL A 13 34.72 17.02 25.28
C VAL A 13 34.27 15.89 24.36
N LEU A 14 33.20 15.22 24.72
CA LEU A 14 32.46 14.31 23.81
C LEU A 14 31.68 15.17 22.82
N ALA A 15 32.21 15.28 21.58
CA ALA A 15 31.46 15.82 20.47
C ALA A 15 30.35 14.80 20.08
N GLY A 16 29.16 14.96 20.64
CA GLY A 16 27.96 14.26 20.22
C GLY A 16 27.56 14.73 18.82
N GLY A 17 27.89 13.92 17.79
CA GLY A 17 27.34 14.10 16.47
C GLY A 17 25.83 13.87 16.51
N ALA A 18 25.05 14.95 16.43
CA ALA A 18 23.62 14.86 16.18
C ALA A 18 23.47 14.33 14.74
N LEU A 19 23.12 13.05 14.61
CA LEU A 19 22.58 12.51 13.36
C LEU A 19 21.26 13.26 13.13
N ALA A 20 21.27 14.19 12.18
CA ALA A 20 20.05 14.82 11.71
C ALA A 20 19.19 13.70 11.13
N GLN A 21 18.13 13.36 11.85
CA GLN A 21 17.08 12.47 11.37
C GLN A 21 16.43 13.23 10.20
N GLU A 22 16.74 12.80 8.97
CA GLU A 22 16.10 13.33 7.78
C GLU A 22 14.60 13.12 7.96
N ALA A 23 13.88 14.21 8.22
CA ALA A 23 12.41 14.17 8.28
C ALA A 23 11.93 13.67 6.93
N GLN A 24 11.41 12.43 6.91
CA GLN A 24 10.82 11.86 5.71
C GLN A 24 9.74 12.82 5.20
N ARG A 25 10.01 13.43 4.04
CA ARG A 25 9.00 14.27 3.37
C ARG A 25 7.75 13.40 3.18
N PRO A 26 6.54 13.92 3.47
CA PRO A 26 5.33 13.16 3.23
C PRO A 26 5.34 12.69 1.77
N GLN A 27 5.28 11.40 1.56
CA GLN A 27 5.26 10.82 0.22
C GLN A 27 3.97 11.27 -0.47
N VAL A 28 4.11 11.94 -1.60
CA VAL A 28 2.98 12.34 -2.42
C VAL A 28 2.60 11.13 -3.28
N SER A 29 1.33 10.72 -3.22
CA SER A 29 0.81 9.64 -4.05
C SER A 29 1.00 9.97 -5.54
N GLN A 30 1.70 9.09 -6.26
CA GLN A 30 1.86 9.20 -7.71
C GLN A 30 0.55 8.84 -8.45
N CYS A 31 -0.27 8.01 -7.83
CA CYS A 31 -1.55 7.56 -8.38
C CYS A 31 -2.63 8.64 -8.30
N GLN A 32 -2.50 9.63 -7.41
CA GLN A 32 -3.38 10.78 -7.30
C GLN A 32 -2.95 11.98 -8.16
N LEU A 33 -1.76 11.93 -8.75
CA LEU A 33 -1.33 12.97 -9.69
C LEU A 33 -2.19 12.90 -10.95
N ILE A 34 -3.02 13.91 -11.14
CA ILE A 34 -3.85 14.05 -12.35
C ILE A 34 -2.91 14.38 -13.51
N ALA A 35 -3.06 13.69 -14.63
CA ALA A 35 -2.21 13.80 -15.82
C ALA A 35 -2.07 15.24 -16.36
N GLU A 36 -3.04 16.12 -16.07
CA GLU A 36 -3.02 17.53 -16.44
C GLU A 36 -1.93 18.37 -15.75
N LYS A 37 -1.34 17.87 -14.66
CA LYS A 37 -0.26 18.54 -13.92
C LYS A 37 1.12 17.91 -14.15
N VAL A 38 1.21 16.85 -14.92
CA VAL A 38 2.50 16.28 -15.31
C VAL A 38 3.05 17.18 -16.42
N PRO A 39 4.19 17.89 -16.21
CA PRO A 39 4.85 18.59 -17.31
C PRO A 39 5.06 17.58 -18.43
N SER A 40 4.78 17.97 -19.67
CA SER A 40 4.83 17.13 -20.86
C SER A 40 6.02 16.16 -20.79
N VAL A 41 5.75 14.87 -20.64
CA VAL A 41 6.78 13.83 -20.60
C VAL A 41 7.46 13.86 -21.96
N GLN A 42 8.66 14.40 -22.03
CA GLN A 42 9.50 14.27 -23.20
C GLN A 42 10.04 12.84 -23.18
N TYR A 43 9.48 12.00 -24.06
CA TYR A 43 10.07 10.69 -24.31
C TYR A 43 11.47 10.90 -24.88
N ALA A 44 12.50 10.61 -24.10
CA ALA A 44 13.86 10.56 -24.61
C ALA A 44 13.93 9.44 -25.64
N LYS A 45 14.09 9.81 -26.92
CA LYS A 45 14.27 8.81 -27.99
C LYS A 45 15.68 8.24 -27.80
N TYR A 46 15.77 7.05 -27.22
CA TYR A 46 17.05 6.34 -27.13
C TYR A 46 17.47 5.93 -28.54
N THR A 47 18.54 6.50 -29.03
CA THR A 47 19.22 6.03 -30.23
C THR A 47 20.39 5.19 -29.75
N PRO A 48 20.36 3.85 -29.95
CA PRO A 48 21.49 3.02 -29.54
C PRO A 48 22.75 3.46 -30.27
N PRO A 49 23.92 3.53 -29.61
CA PRO A 49 25.17 3.83 -30.27
C PRO A 49 25.44 2.75 -31.34
N ALA A 50 25.92 3.18 -32.52
CA ALA A 50 26.30 2.26 -33.57
C ALA A 50 27.33 1.25 -33.01
N SER A 51 27.04 -0.02 -33.26
CA SER A 51 27.76 -1.22 -32.82
C SER A 51 29.27 -1.06 -32.68
N GLY A 52 29.81 -1.31 -31.46
CA GLY A 52 31.25 -1.46 -31.25
C GLY A 52 31.80 -1.22 -29.85
N GLY A 53 30.97 -0.84 -28.88
CA GLY A 53 31.37 -0.74 -27.46
C GLY A 53 31.08 -2.04 -26.67
N PRO A 54 31.80 -2.30 -25.54
CA PRO A 54 31.46 -3.42 -24.68
C PRO A 54 29.98 -3.27 -24.25
N ALA A 55 29.19 -4.31 -24.46
CA ALA A 55 27.83 -4.37 -23.99
C ALA A 55 27.86 -4.19 -22.47
N LEU A 56 27.40 -3.04 -21.99
CA LEU A 56 27.05 -2.89 -20.59
C LEU A 56 25.89 -3.84 -20.35
N THR A 57 26.19 -5.00 -19.79
CA THR A 57 25.17 -5.88 -19.23
C THR A 57 24.64 -5.13 -18.01
N LEU A 58 23.57 -4.35 -18.21
CA LEU A 58 22.74 -3.92 -17.09
C LEU A 58 22.30 -5.23 -16.45
N ALA A 59 22.74 -5.48 -15.21
CA ALA A 59 22.11 -6.49 -14.40
C ALA A 59 20.63 -6.21 -14.49
N GLN A 60 19.84 -7.13 -15.02
CA GLN A 60 18.39 -7.02 -15.00
C GLN A 60 18.02 -7.05 -13.51
N VAL A 61 17.85 -5.86 -12.94
CA VAL A 61 17.15 -5.73 -11.68
C VAL A 61 15.76 -6.26 -11.99
N GLN A 62 15.34 -7.29 -11.31
CA GLN A 62 14.00 -7.84 -11.46
C GLN A 62 13.05 -6.73 -11.02
N GLU A 63 12.45 -6.01 -11.96
CA GLU A 63 11.51 -4.91 -11.71
C GLU A 63 10.07 -5.42 -11.64
N ASP A 64 9.88 -6.73 -11.60
CA ASP A 64 8.57 -7.35 -11.67
C ASP A 64 7.87 -7.30 -10.30
N VAL A 65 6.65 -6.79 -10.29
CA VAL A 65 5.70 -6.97 -9.20
C VAL A 65 4.96 -8.28 -9.45
N VAL A 66 5.05 -9.21 -8.50
CA VAL A 66 4.35 -10.49 -8.60
C VAL A 66 3.07 -10.46 -7.77
N ILE A 67 1.94 -10.73 -8.39
CA ILE A 67 0.65 -10.83 -7.72
C ILE A 67 0.17 -12.26 -7.77
N THR A 68 -0.03 -12.86 -6.60
CA THR A 68 -0.48 -14.24 -6.45
C THR A 68 -1.84 -14.26 -5.77
N PHE A 69 -2.83 -14.88 -6.39
CA PHE A 69 -4.12 -15.15 -5.74
C PHE A 69 -3.94 -16.29 -4.74
N ILE A 70 -4.16 -15.99 -3.47
CA ILE A 70 -4.01 -16.97 -2.38
C ILE A 70 -5.33 -17.71 -2.11
N GLY A 71 -6.44 -17.00 -2.27
CA GLY A 71 -7.78 -17.54 -2.08
C GLY A 71 -8.74 -16.51 -1.50
N HIS A 72 -10.03 -16.71 -1.74
CA HIS A 72 -11.12 -15.80 -1.34
C HIS A 72 -10.85 -14.37 -1.84
N SER A 73 -10.52 -13.44 -0.95
CA SER A 73 -10.17 -12.03 -1.26
C SER A 73 -8.69 -11.72 -0.98
N THR A 74 -7.90 -12.73 -0.62
CA THR A 74 -6.48 -12.56 -0.29
C THR A 74 -5.61 -12.69 -1.52
N PHE A 75 -4.89 -11.63 -1.85
CA PHE A 75 -3.80 -11.63 -2.82
C PHE A 75 -2.49 -11.35 -2.09
N GLN A 76 -1.43 -12.03 -2.49
CA GLN A 76 -0.06 -11.69 -2.09
C GLN A 76 0.59 -10.88 -3.20
N ILE A 77 1.17 -9.74 -2.84
CA ILE A 77 1.88 -8.83 -3.75
C ILE A 77 3.32 -8.78 -3.28
N ASP A 78 4.23 -9.35 -4.08
CA ASP A 78 5.65 -9.30 -3.82
C ASP A 78 6.30 -8.25 -4.72
N THR A 79 7.04 -7.32 -4.10
CA THR A 79 7.64 -6.18 -4.78
C THR A 79 9.08 -6.49 -5.23
N PRO A 80 9.62 -5.78 -6.23
CA PRO A 80 11.03 -5.88 -6.62
C PRO A 80 12.00 -5.62 -5.47
N GLY A 81 11.65 -4.73 -4.55
CA GLY A 81 12.43 -4.43 -3.35
C GLY A 81 12.34 -5.49 -2.26
N GLY A 82 11.61 -6.59 -2.50
CA GLY A 82 11.52 -7.71 -1.58
C GLY A 82 10.46 -7.56 -0.48
N ILE A 83 9.56 -6.59 -0.57
CA ILE A 83 8.42 -6.44 0.34
C ILE A 83 7.29 -7.38 -0.09
N SER A 84 6.63 -8.02 0.87
CA SER A 84 5.43 -8.84 0.66
C SER A 84 4.22 -8.20 1.35
N ILE A 85 3.16 -7.98 0.60
CA ILE A 85 1.92 -7.39 1.08
C ILE A 85 0.78 -8.39 0.85
N ALA A 86 -0.04 -8.67 1.87
CA ALA A 86 -1.23 -9.51 1.70
C ALA A 86 -2.51 -8.71 1.93
N THR A 87 -3.46 -8.80 0.98
CA THR A 87 -4.75 -8.12 1.06
C THR A 87 -5.79 -8.97 1.77
N ASP A 88 -6.73 -8.34 2.48
CA ASP A 88 -7.84 -9.00 3.21
C ASP A 88 -7.37 -10.26 3.96
N PHE A 89 -6.32 -10.08 4.75
CA PHE A 89 -5.60 -11.16 5.41
C PHE A 89 -6.40 -11.73 6.59
N ASN A 90 -6.75 -13.01 6.50
CA ASN A 90 -7.57 -13.72 7.49
C ASN A 90 -6.78 -14.64 8.44
N GLY A 91 -5.47 -14.81 8.21
CA GLY A 91 -4.59 -15.61 9.07
C GLY A 91 -4.64 -17.13 8.85
N TRP A 92 -5.63 -17.67 8.13
CA TRP A 92 -5.72 -19.10 7.84
C TRP A 92 -5.37 -19.48 6.39
N LEU A 93 -5.50 -18.56 5.44
CA LEU A 93 -4.94 -18.71 4.11
C LEU A 93 -3.42 -18.51 4.16
N ARG A 94 -2.68 -19.45 3.56
CA ARG A 94 -1.22 -19.44 3.65
C ARG A 94 -0.60 -18.68 2.48
N THR A 95 0.03 -17.57 2.80
CA THR A 95 0.95 -16.85 1.90
C THR A 95 2.25 -17.65 1.71
N SER A 96 3.00 -17.38 0.65
CA SER A 96 4.27 -18.08 0.37
C SER A 96 5.35 -17.83 1.43
N ARG A 97 5.26 -16.68 2.11
CA ARG A 97 6.08 -16.28 3.27
C ARG A 97 5.25 -15.39 4.19
N THR A 98 5.71 -15.15 5.41
CA THR A 98 5.08 -14.16 6.29
C THR A 98 5.11 -12.79 5.62
N PRO A 99 3.96 -12.13 5.41
CA PRO A 99 3.92 -10.80 4.81
C PRO A 99 4.58 -9.74 5.70
N ASP A 100 5.18 -8.75 5.08
CA ASP A 100 5.69 -7.57 5.79
C ASP A 100 4.55 -6.63 6.17
N VAL A 101 3.52 -6.57 5.33
CA VAL A 101 2.31 -5.76 5.53
C VAL A 101 1.07 -6.58 5.23
N VAL A 102 0.04 -6.42 6.03
CA VAL A 102 -1.29 -6.96 5.72
C VAL A 102 -2.35 -5.87 5.78
N THR A 103 -3.32 -5.95 4.87
CA THR A 103 -4.54 -5.14 4.94
C THR A 103 -5.70 -6.04 5.34
N MET A 104 -6.69 -5.48 6.03
CA MET A 104 -7.87 -6.21 6.50
C MET A 104 -9.11 -5.34 6.34
N ASN A 105 -10.26 -5.95 6.07
CA ASN A 105 -11.56 -5.28 6.03
C ASN A 105 -12.57 -5.93 6.97
N LYS A 106 -13.50 -5.14 7.53
CA LYS A 106 -14.41 -5.53 8.61
C LYS A 106 -15.65 -6.30 8.09
N ALA A 107 -15.55 -7.12 7.05
CA ALA A 107 -16.72 -7.83 6.56
C ALA A 107 -17.09 -9.03 7.45
N HIS A 108 -16.28 -10.06 7.40
CA HIS A 108 -16.39 -11.29 8.19
C HIS A 108 -15.01 -11.95 8.28
N SER A 109 -14.90 -13.03 9.05
CA SER A 109 -13.62 -13.67 9.39
C SER A 109 -12.77 -14.15 8.20
N SER A 110 -13.30 -14.16 6.99
CA SER A 110 -12.51 -14.43 5.78
C SER A 110 -11.74 -13.22 5.24
N HIS A 111 -11.94 -12.01 5.81
CA HIS A 111 -11.29 -10.77 5.40
C HIS A 111 -10.37 -10.18 6.46
N TYR A 112 -10.40 -10.71 7.69
CA TYR A 112 -9.54 -10.24 8.78
C TYR A 112 -9.28 -11.33 9.81
N THR A 113 -8.29 -11.10 10.67
CA THR A 113 -8.02 -11.87 11.89
C THR A 113 -7.76 -10.94 13.06
N LEU A 114 -8.24 -11.32 14.25
CA LEU A 114 -7.92 -10.60 15.49
C LEU A 114 -6.58 -11.02 16.11
N ASN A 115 -5.95 -12.07 15.56
CA ASN A 115 -4.69 -12.61 16.04
C ASN A 115 -3.71 -12.78 14.87
N PRO A 116 -3.24 -11.66 14.25
CA PRO A 116 -2.22 -11.74 13.21
C PRO A 116 -0.91 -12.27 13.80
N ASP A 117 -0.10 -12.92 12.95
CA ASP A 117 1.23 -13.36 13.33
C ASP A 117 2.06 -12.14 13.80
N PRO A 118 2.66 -12.18 15.01
CA PRO A 118 3.48 -11.08 15.50
C PRO A 118 4.71 -10.76 14.65
N ALA A 119 5.10 -11.65 13.76
CA ALA A 119 6.18 -11.39 12.80
C ALA A 119 5.76 -10.48 11.64
N ILE A 120 4.46 -10.19 11.46
CA ILE A 120 3.97 -9.23 10.48
C ILE A 120 4.34 -7.81 10.93
N GLY A 121 5.09 -7.08 10.08
CA GLY A 121 5.62 -5.77 10.40
C GLY A 121 4.55 -4.67 10.53
N ALA A 122 3.48 -4.72 9.72
CA ALA A 122 2.38 -3.77 9.79
C ALA A 122 1.03 -4.43 9.48
N VAL A 123 0.05 -4.13 10.32
CA VAL A 123 -1.35 -4.55 10.16
C VAL A 123 -2.21 -3.30 9.93
N LEU A 124 -2.83 -3.19 8.75
CA LEU A 124 -3.62 -2.05 8.34
C LEU A 124 -5.11 -2.43 8.32
N HIS A 125 -5.84 -2.04 9.37
CA HIS A 125 -7.29 -2.24 9.42
C HIS A 125 -7.99 -1.21 8.52
N GLY A 126 -8.90 -1.66 7.67
CA GLY A 126 -9.72 -0.81 6.80
C GLY A 126 -10.84 -0.08 7.52
N TRP A 127 -10.88 -0.15 8.85
CA TRP A 127 -11.84 0.52 9.74
C TRP A 127 -11.12 1.11 10.95
N ASN A 128 -11.72 2.10 11.59
CA ASN A 128 -11.18 2.74 12.79
C ASN A 128 -11.68 2.01 14.05
N GLU A 129 -10.78 1.29 14.74
CA GLU A 129 -11.13 0.56 15.96
C GLU A 129 -11.31 1.50 17.17
N ALA A 130 -10.55 2.58 17.21
CA ALA A 130 -10.57 3.53 18.32
C ALA A 130 -11.83 4.43 18.27
N GLU A 131 -12.26 4.77 17.06
CA GLU A 131 -13.42 5.64 16.82
C GLU A 131 -14.32 5.01 15.74
N PRO A 132 -15.16 4.03 16.09
CA PRO A 132 -16.02 3.34 15.14
C PRO A 132 -16.90 4.29 14.34
N GLY A 133 -16.97 4.10 13.03
CA GLY A 133 -17.70 4.95 12.10
C GLY A 133 -16.94 6.20 11.63
N GLN A 134 -15.81 6.54 12.22
CA GLN A 134 -14.92 7.56 11.68
C GLN A 134 -13.97 6.95 10.62
N PRO A 135 -13.61 7.73 9.58
CA PRO A 135 -12.67 7.24 8.58
C PRO A 135 -11.29 7.00 9.18
N ILE A 136 -10.61 5.95 8.72
CA ILE A 136 -9.20 5.73 9.03
C ILE A 136 -8.34 6.18 7.85
N GLN A 137 -7.13 6.64 8.14
CA GLN A 137 -6.17 7.08 7.12
C GLN A 137 -4.84 6.36 7.28
N HIS A 138 -4.49 5.56 6.30
CA HIS A 138 -3.19 4.91 6.21
C HIS A 138 -2.33 5.59 5.13
N ARG A 139 -1.06 5.83 5.46
CA ARG A 139 -0.03 6.37 4.57
C ARG A 139 1.29 5.74 4.97
N LEU A 140 1.48 4.47 4.60
CA LEU A 140 2.65 3.69 4.99
C LEU A 140 3.64 3.58 3.83
N VAL A 141 4.86 4.02 4.06
CA VAL A 141 6.00 3.70 3.20
C VAL A 141 6.72 2.51 3.79
N VAL A 142 6.90 1.46 3.02
CA VAL A 142 7.60 0.25 3.41
C VAL A 142 8.45 -0.23 2.23
N GLY A 143 9.77 -0.21 2.41
CA GLY A 143 10.71 -0.53 1.32
C GLY A 143 10.44 0.33 0.08
N ASP A 144 10.16 -0.33 -1.03
CA ASP A 144 9.84 0.27 -2.34
C ASP A 144 8.34 0.47 -2.59
N ALA A 145 7.49 0.18 -1.59
CA ALA A 145 6.04 0.32 -1.70
C ALA A 145 5.49 1.47 -0.85
N TYR A 146 4.42 2.10 -1.34
CA TYR A 146 3.59 3.03 -0.60
C TYR A 146 2.17 2.51 -0.52
N VAL A 147 1.64 2.31 0.69
CA VAL A 147 0.30 1.79 0.94
C VAL A 147 -0.57 2.88 1.54
N ARG A 148 -1.71 3.15 0.92
CA ARG A 148 -2.72 4.07 1.40
C ARG A 148 -4.12 3.49 1.25
N ASN A 149 -5.12 4.14 1.83
CA ASN A 149 -6.51 3.72 1.72
C ASN A 149 -7.46 4.87 1.39
N VAL A 150 -8.64 4.49 0.92
CA VAL A 150 -9.83 5.34 0.84
C VAL A 150 -10.94 4.63 1.61
N SER A 151 -11.43 5.25 2.69
CA SER A 151 -12.51 4.69 3.50
C SER A 151 -13.83 4.68 2.73
N THR A 152 -14.59 3.61 2.85
CA THR A 152 -15.93 3.45 2.30
C THR A 152 -16.82 2.77 3.35
N ASP A 153 -18.14 2.86 3.16
CA ASP A 153 -19.08 2.23 4.06
C ASP A 153 -19.15 0.71 3.82
N ILE A 154 -19.59 -0.03 4.83
CA ILE A 154 -19.82 -1.47 4.75
C ILE A 154 -21.25 -1.79 5.18
N ARG A 155 -21.82 -2.84 4.60
CA ARG A 155 -23.12 -3.36 5.04
C ARG A 155 -22.91 -4.37 6.18
N SER A 156 -23.53 -4.10 7.33
CA SER A 156 -23.55 -5.02 8.46
C SER A 156 -24.37 -6.28 8.15
N TRP A 157 -24.22 -7.32 8.98
CA TRP A 157 -25.05 -8.52 8.89
C TRP A 157 -26.56 -8.24 9.03
N GLY A 158 -26.95 -7.17 9.71
CA GLY A 158 -28.33 -6.70 9.82
C GLY A 158 -28.86 -6.01 8.57
N GLY A 159 -28.03 -5.77 7.56
CA GLY A 159 -28.37 -5.07 6.32
C GLY A 159 -28.25 -3.56 6.41
N GLU A 160 -27.93 -3.01 7.56
CA GLU A 160 -27.69 -1.59 7.75
C GLU A 160 -26.29 -1.19 7.24
N MET A 161 -26.16 0.03 6.73
CA MET A 161 -24.87 0.57 6.33
C MET A 161 -24.09 1.07 7.55
N GLU A 162 -22.90 0.55 7.75
CA GLU A 162 -21.95 1.01 8.77
C GLU A 162 -20.97 1.98 8.10
N PRO A 163 -20.91 3.25 8.53
CA PRO A 163 -19.99 4.22 7.95
C PRO A 163 -18.53 3.79 8.13
N ASN A 164 -17.73 3.96 7.07
CA ASN A 164 -16.28 3.76 7.09
C ASN A 164 -15.82 2.38 7.61
N GLY A 165 -16.64 1.34 7.43
CA GLY A 165 -16.32 -0.03 7.85
C GLY A 165 -15.52 -0.84 6.83
N ASN A 166 -15.25 -0.28 5.65
CA ASN A 166 -14.42 -0.84 4.59
C ASN A 166 -13.39 0.19 4.13
N SER A 167 -12.30 -0.28 3.56
CA SER A 167 -11.31 0.54 2.87
C SER A 167 -10.95 -0.05 1.52
N ILE A 168 -10.85 0.81 0.53
CA ILE A 168 -10.15 0.52 -0.71
C ILE A 168 -8.68 0.76 -0.45
N PHE A 169 -7.86 -0.29 -0.49
CA PHE A 169 -6.42 -0.15 -0.33
C PHE A 169 -5.75 0.06 -1.68
N ILE A 170 -4.83 1.00 -1.74
CA ILE A 170 -4.04 1.32 -2.92
C ILE A 170 -2.56 1.10 -2.59
N ILE A 171 -1.92 0.23 -3.37
CA ILE A 171 -0.50 -0.09 -3.26
C ILE A 171 0.21 0.52 -4.47
N GLU A 172 1.14 1.42 -4.21
CA GLU A 172 1.94 2.10 -5.23
C GLU A 172 3.36 1.55 -5.18
N VAL A 173 3.77 0.87 -6.24
CA VAL A 173 5.08 0.21 -6.33
C VAL A 173 5.52 0.07 -7.78
N ALA A 174 6.80 0.26 -8.09
CA ALA A 174 7.37 0.14 -9.44
C ALA A 174 6.59 0.94 -10.51
N GLY A 175 6.03 2.11 -10.15
CA GLY A 175 5.23 2.94 -11.04
C GLY A 175 3.80 2.46 -11.26
N LEU A 176 3.41 1.31 -10.69
CA LEU A 176 2.06 0.75 -10.74
C LEU A 176 1.18 1.27 -9.59
N CYS A 177 -0.11 1.41 -9.88
CA CYS A 177 -1.17 1.72 -8.94
C CYS A 177 -2.09 0.49 -8.85
N ILE A 178 -2.02 -0.25 -7.74
CA ILE A 178 -2.75 -1.50 -7.53
C ILE A 178 -3.83 -1.25 -6.49
N GLY A 179 -5.10 -1.43 -6.86
CA GLY A 179 -6.25 -1.20 -5.99
C GLY A 179 -6.94 -2.50 -5.61
N HIS A 180 -7.28 -2.64 -4.33
CA HIS A 180 -8.11 -3.71 -3.80
C HIS A 180 -9.38 -3.09 -3.20
N LEU A 181 -10.57 -3.41 -3.76
CA LEU A 181 -11.82 -2.79 -3.34
C LEU A 181 -12.34 -3.26 -1.97
N GLY A 182 -11.68 -4.27 -1.39
CA GLY A 182 -12.14 -4.86 -0.15
C GLY A 182 -13.53 -5.49 -0.30
N HIS A 183 -14.38 -5.29 0.69
CA HIS A 183 -15.75 -5.79 0.70
C HIS A 183 -16.75 -4.67 0.36
N LEU A 184 -16.57 -4.03 -0.79
CA LEU A 184 -17.36 -2.87 -1.20
C LEU A 184 -18.85 -3.19 -1.38
N HIS A 185 -19.72 -2.39 -0.73
CA HIS A 185 -21.17 -2.62 -0.70
C HIS A 185 -22.01 -1.55 -1.41
N HIS A 186 -21.42 -0.44 -1.81
CA HIS A 186 -22.13 0.68 -2.43
C HIS A 186 -21.37 1.27 -3.60
N GLU A 187 -22.06 2.04 -4.43
CA GLU A 187 -21.43 2.76 -5.53
C GLU A 187 -20.54 3.89 -5.01
N LEU A 188 -19.44 4.12 -5.70
CA LEU A 188 -18.48 5.16 -5.33
C LEU A 188 -18.97 6.55 -5.76
N THR A 189 -18.72 7.54 -4.92
CA THR A 189 -18.95 8.95 -5.21
C THR A 189 -17.79 9.56 -6.01
N ASP A 190 -17.98 10.76 -6.56
CA ASP A 190 -16.91 11.50 -7.24
C ASP A 190 -15.71 11.77 -6.32
N THR A 191 -15.98 12.00 -5.03
CA THR A 191 -14.93 12.16 -4.02
C THR A 191 -14.09 10.90 -3.90
N HIS A 192 -14.73 9.72 -3.78
CA HIS A 192 -14.01 8.45 -3.73
C HIS A 192 -13.14 8.24 -4.97
N TYR A 193 -13.66 8.51 -6.17
CA TYR A 193 -12.86 8.40 -7.41
C TYR A 193 -11.67 9.36 -7.42
N GLY A 194 -11.84 10.59 -6.93
CA GLY A 194 -10.77 11.56 -6.80
C GLY A 194 -9.68 11.11 -5.81
N GLU A 195 -10.09 10.52 -4.68
CA GLU A 195 -9.18 10.00 -3.65
C GLU A 195 -8.47 8.71 -4.09
N ILE A 196 -9.14 7.83 -4.82
CA ILE A 196 -8.55 6.63 -5.40
C ILE A 196 -7.47 7.02 -6.42
N GLY A 197 -7.80 7.91 -7.35
CA GLY A 197 -6.91 8.30 -8.43
C GLY A 197 -6.81 7.22 -9.53
N ARG A 198 -5.64 7.14 -10.18
CA ARG A 198 -5.36 6.15 -11.23
C ARG A 198 -5.16 4.77 -10.61
N LEU A 199 -5.70 3.74 -11.27
CA LEU A 199 -5.39 2.34 -10.97
C LEU A 199 -5.01 1.62 -12.26
N ASP A 200 -3.88 0.92 -12.26
CA ASP A 200 -3.42 0.09 -13.36
C ASP A 200 -3.95 -1.34 -13.22
N ILE A 201 -4.00 -1.83 -11.97
CA ILE A 201 -4.50 -3.15 -11.61
C ILE A 201 -5.59 -2.97 -10.55
N LEU A 202 -6.71 -3.67 -10.72
CA LEU A 202 -7.88 -3.59 -9.84
C LEU A 202 -8.33 -4.98 -9.43
N MET A 203 -8.35 -5.24 -8.12
CA MET A 203 -8.91 -6.44 -7.52
C MET A 203 -10.34 -6.14 -7.06
N VAL A 204 -11.30 -6.92 -7.58
CA VAL A 204 -12.74 -6.68 -7.37
C VAL A 204 -13.41 -7.86 -6.69
N PRO A 205 -14.30 -7.63 -5.71
CA PRO A 205 -15.13 -8.69 -5.16
C PRO A 205 -16.25 -9.06 -6.16
N VAL A 206 -16.36 -10.36 -6.48
CA VAL A 206 -17.40 -10.89 -7.37
C VAL A 206 -18.01 -12.12 -6.68
N ASP A 207 -18.97 -11.91 -5.80
CA ASP A 207 -19.56 -12.98 -4.99
C ASP A 207 -21.08 -13.20 -5.21
N GLY A 208 -21.68 -12.39 -6.08
CA GLY A 208 -23.08 -12.57 -6.49
C GLY A 208 -24.13 -12.06 -5.50
N GLY A 209 -23.78 -11.38 -4.39
CA GLY A 209 -24.81 -10.79 -3.52
C GLY A 209 -24.38 -10.36 -2.13
N LEU A 210 -23.24 -10.81 -1.64
CA LEU A 210 -22.70 -10.37 -0.34
C LEU A 210 -21.99 -9.02 -0.43
N THR A 211 -21.45 -8.70 -1.61
CA THR A 211 -20.89 -7.38 -1.93
C THR A 211 -21.80 -6.61 -2.89
N LEU A 212 -21.26 -5.62 -3.58
CA LEU A 212 -22.00 -4.85 -4.56
C LEU A 212 -22.41 -5.72 -5.76
N GLY A 213 -23.66 -5.61 -6.19
CA GLY A 213 -24.18 -6.40 -7.32
C GLY A 213 -23.40 -6.17 -8.62
N ALA A 214 -23.37 -7.18 -9.50
CA ALA A 214 -22.53 -7.24 -10.70
C ALA A 214 -22.67 -6.03 -11.65
N ASP A 215 -23.90 -5.52 -11.85
CA ASP A 215 -24.12 -4.35 -12.72
C ASP A 215 -23.49 -3.08 -12.14
N SER A 216 -23.62 -2.85 -10.85
CA SER A 216 -23.01 -1.71 -10.16
C SER A 216 -21.49 -1.86 -10.13
N MET A 217 -20.96 -3.05 -9.86
CA MET A 217 -19.53 -3.32 -9.92
C MET A 217 -18.99 -3.07 -11.34
N SER A 218 -19.71 -3.49 -12.38
CA SER A 218 -19.34 -3.21 -13.77
C SER A 218 -19.25 -1.71 -14.07
N ARG A 219 -20.13 -0.88 -13.49
CA ARG A 219 -20.05 0.58 -13.63
C ARG A 219 -18.79 1.15 -12.97
N ILE A 220 -18.46 0.66 -11.78
CA ILE A 220 -17.23 1.07 -11.05
C ILE A 220 -15.99 0.72 -11.86
N VAL A 221 -15.88 -0.53 -12.29
CA VAL A 221 -14.73 -1.04 -13.09
C VAL A 221 -14.56 -0.22 -14.37
N LYS A 222 -15.66 0.04 -15.11
CA LYS A 222 -15.62 0.86 -16.33
C LYS A 222 -15.16 2.29 -16.07
N ARG A 223 -15.50 2.85 -14.91
CA ARG A 223 -15.12 4.22 -14.55
C ARG A 223 -13.67 4.30 -14.08
N LEU A 224 -13.17 3.32 -13.35
CA LEU A 224 -11.76 3.25 -12.90
C LEU A 224 -10.79 3.01 -14.06
N ARG A 225 -11.23 2.35 -15.14
CA ARG A 225 -10.44 2.14 -16.37
C ARG A 225 -9.10 1.44 -16.16
N SER A 226 -9.03 0.56 -15.19
CA SER A 226 -7.82 -0.22 -14.95
C SER A 226 -7.48 -1.13 -16.12
N ALA A 227 -6.17 -1.29 -16.41
CA ALA A 227 -5.71 -2.13 -17.52
C ALA A 227 -5.89 -3.62 -17.23
N VAL A 228 -5.79 -4.01 -15.95
CA VAL A 228 -5.93 -5.40 -15.48
C VAL A 228 -6.99 -5.45 -14.38
N ILE A 229 -7.88 -6.42 -14.48
CA ILE A 229 -8.92 -6.73 -13.48
C ILE A 229 -8.68 -8.14 -12.97
N LEU A 230 -8.63 -8.32 -11.65
CA LEU A 230 -8.44 -9.59 -10.95
C LEU A 230 -9.61 -9.90 -10.04
#